data_d0cc372698461636d820593e9b68cd7c
#
_entry.id   d0cc372698461636d820593e9b68cd7c
#
_cell.length_a   1.000
_cell.length_b   1.000
_cell.length_c   1.000
_cell.angle_alpha   90.00
_cell.angle_beta   90.00
_cell.angle_gamma   90.00
#
_symmetry.space_group_name_H-M   'P 1'
#
loop_
_entity.id
_entity.type
_entity.pdbx_description
1 polymer ?
#
loop_
_entity_poly.entity_id
_entity_poly.type
_entity_poly.pdbx_seq_one_letter_code
_entity_poly.pdbx_strand_id
1 'polypeptide(L)'
;FNLHGTMAPSNVSVVDPETMTEITKITTGSMPHGSRISPNGRFQYSVAMMSGELFEVDALTLEVNRKLSLDKVHKMSHQGMHHSPVKPTWVMPHPVEPKVYVAGNGSDEIIEVDIEKWSITNRINTGKGPYNIDISSDGKFLVATLKGEAKTLVWELSKKRPSFISNNSSVTHGVVISPDSKYAFVSVEGVGGDPGVVDVIDIKRSKLVSSVSIGKQAGGIACWKITE
;
A
#
# COMPACT_ATOMS: atom_id res chain seq x y z
N PHE A 1 5.99 -19.75 -5.66
CA PHE A 1 4.85 -20.10 -4.79
C PHE A 1 5.08 -21.50 -4.22
N ASN A 2 5.31 -21.60 -2.91
CA ASN A 2 5.39 -22.89 -2.25
C ASN A 2 3.96 -23.33 -1.89
N LEU A 3 3.42 -24.26 -2.64
CA LEU A 3 2.05 -24.79 -2.48
C LEU A 3 1.81 -25.51 -1.14
N HIS A 4 2.85 -25.74 -0.34
CA HIS A 4 2.76 -26.42 0.96
C HIS A 4 2.74 -25.50 2.18
N GLY A 5 2.50 -24.19 1.97
CA GLY A 5 2.15 -23.29 3.06
C GLY A 5 3.21 -23.03 4.11
N THR A 6 4.48 -23.29 3.86
CA THR A 6 5.55 -22.89 4.76
C THR A 6 5.74 -21.37 4.67
N MET A 7 5.41 -20.70 5.76
CA MET A 7 5.51 -19.24 5.92
C MET A 7 6.95 -18.83 6.22
N ALA A 8 7.87 -19.17 5.32
CA ALA A 8 9.25 -18.77 5.46
C ALA A 8 9.44 -17.26 5.24
N PRO A 9 10.36 -16.61 5.97
CA PRO A 9 10.84 -15.28 5.63
C PRO A 9 11.28 -15.22 4.16
N SER A 10 11.06 -14.08 3.53
CA SER A 10 11.42 -13.84 2.14
C SER A 10 12.28 -12.57 2.03
N ASN A 11 12.63 -12.16 0.84
CA ASN A 11 13.58 -11.09 0.63
C ASN A 11 13.00 -9.95 -0.21
N VAL A 12 13.53 -8.75 0.00
CA VAL A 12 13.45 -7.61 -0.89
C VAL A 12 14.80 -7.52 -1.61
N SER A 13 14.82 -7.61 -2.93
CA SER A 13 16.04 -7.46 -3.74
C SER A 13 16.33 -5.98 -3.96
N VAL A 14 17.58 -5.59 -3.79
CA VAL A 14 18.10 -4.27 -4.17
C VAL A 14 18.81 -4.43 -5.50
N VAL A 15 18.37 -3.68 -6.50
CA VAL A 15 18.86 -3.79 -7.89
C VAL A 15 19.48 -2.45 -8.31
N ASP A 16 20.66 -2.51 -8.91
CA ASP A 16 21.25 -1.37 -9.60
C ASP A 16 20.52 -1.18 -10.95
N PRO A 17 19.87 -0.03 -11.18
CA PRO A 17 19.12 0.20 -12.40
C PRO A 17 20.01 0.45 -13.63
N GLU A 18 21.27 0.85 -13.45
CA GLU A 18 22.20 1.10 -14.57
C GLU A 18 22.76 -0.21 -15.14
N THR A 19 23.15 -1.11 -14.25
CA THR A 19 23.72 -2.41 -14.63
C THR A 19 22.70 -3.54 -14.68
N MET A 20 21.48 -3.32 -14.18
CA MET A 20 20.43 -4.33 -14.00
C MET A 20 20.89 -5.54 -13.20
N THR A 21 21.80 -5.34 -12.25
CA THR A 21 22.32 -6.40 -11.38
C THR A 21 21.76 -6.29 -9.96
N GLU A 22 21.55 -7.44 -9.36
CA GLU A 22 21.18 -7.50 -7.94
C GLU A 22 22.40 -7.19 -7.06
N ILE A 23 22.30 -6.12 -6.27
CA ILE A 23 23.34 -5.71 -5.33
C ILE A 23 23.31 -6.58 -4.07
N THR A 24 22.13 -6.76 -3.50
CA THR A 24 21.91 -7.57 -2.29
C THR A 24 20.45 -7.97 -2.12
N LYS A 25 20.22 -8.87 -1.18
CA LYS A 25 18.88 -9.27 -0.69
C LYS A 25 18.74 -8.91 0.77
N ILE A 26 17.68 -8.22 1.10
CA ILE A 26 17.33 -7.86 2.48
C ILE A 26 16.25 -8.82 2.95
N THR A 27 16.58 -9.63 3.94
CA THR A 27 15.60 -10.57 4.51
C THR A 27 14.57 -9.82 5.33
N THR A 28 13.29 -10.05 5.01
CA THR A 28 12.13 -9.49 5.69
C THR A 28 11.22 -10.62 6.20
N GLY A 29 9.98 -10.29 6.54
CA GLY A 29 9.00 -11.29 6.93
C GLY A 29 8.45 -12.12 5.77
N SER A 30 7.44 -12.90 6.06
CA SER A 30 6.82 -13.78 5.07
C SER A 30 5.93 -13.00 4.10
N MET A 31 6.13 -13.22 2.80
CA MET A 31 5.39 -12.58 1.71
C MET A 31 5.53 -11.04 1.75
N PRO A 32 6.74 -10.49 1.53
CA PRO A 32 6.89 -9.05 1.34
C PRO A 32 6.04 -8.59 0.16
N HIS A 33 5.34 -7.45 0.33
CA HIS A 33 4.35 -7.01 -0.65
C HIS A 33 4.60 -5.56 -1.09
N GLY A 34 4.03 -4.56 -0.41
CA GLY A 34 4.21 -3.16 -0.75
C GLY A 34 5.47 -2.55 -0.13
N SER A 35 6.12 -1.64 -0.85
CA SER A 35 7.34 -0.99 -0.41
C SER A 35 7.43 0.43 -0.95
N ARG A 36 7.94 1.36 -0.13
CA ARG A 36 8.14 2.78 -0.49
C ARG A 36 9.36 3.36 0.18
N ILE A 37 10.02 4.25 -0.53
CA ILE A 37 11.12 5.07 0.01
C ILE A 37 10.53 6.27 0.76
N SER A 38 11.16 6.65 1.87
CA SER A 38 10.86 7.89 2.59
C SER A 38 11.09 9.12 1.72
N PRO A 39 10.40 10.26 1.97
CA PRO A 39 10.55 11.47 1.17
C PRO A 39 11.98 12.01 1.06
N ASN A 40 12.79 11.79 2.11
CA ASN A 40 14.20 12.20 2.14
C ASN A 40 15.15 11.14 1.56
N GLY A 41 14.65 10.03 1.04
CA GLY A 41 15.44 8.94 0.47
C GLY A 41 16.24 8.10 1.49
N ARG A 42 16.14 8.40 2.79
CA ARG A 42 17.00 7.79 3.82
C ARG A 42 16.55 6.39 4.23
N PHE A 43 15.26 6.13 4.22
CA PHE A 43 14.68 4.86 4.65
C PHE A 43 13.75 4.27 3.59
N GLN A 44 13.76 2.96 3.49
CA GLN A 44 12.77 2.20 2.75
C GLN A 44 11.87 1.49 3.74
N TYR A 45 10.55 1.60 3.53
CA TYR A 45 9.54 0.88 4.29
C TYR A 45 9.01 -0.28 3.47
N SER A 46 8.86 -1.44 4.09
CA SER A 46 8.30 -2.64 3.47
C SER A 46 7.35 -3.34 4.43
N VAL A 47 6.27 -3.90 3.89
CA VAL A 47 5.33 -4.71 4.68
C VAL A 47 5.41 -6.17 4.25
N ALA A 48 5.29 -7.06 5.22
CA ALA A 48 5.23 -8.50 5.00
C ALA A 48 3.82 -9.00 5.31
N MET A 49 3.07 -9.36 4.26
CA MET A 49 1.64 -9.61 4.30
C MET A 49 1.27 -10.74 5.26
N MET A 50 2.02 -11.82 5.25
CA MET A 50 1.64 -13.02 5.99
C MET A 50 2.20 -13.03 7.41
N SER A 51 3.35 -12.40 7.67
CA SER A 51 3.88 -12.23 9.04
C SER A 51 3.33 -11.01 9.77
N GLY A 52 2.62 -10.09 9.08
CA GLY A 52 1.97 -8.94 9.70
C GLY A 52 2.94 -7.89 10.22
N GLU A 53 4.06 -7.68 9.54
CA GLU A 53 5.13 -6.81 10.00
C GLU A 53 5.37 -5.64 9.05
N LEU A 54 5.76 -4.50 9.62
CA LEU A 54 6.34 -3.35 8.94
C LEU A 54 7.85 -3.34 9.21
N PHE A 55 8.65 -3.19 8.18
CA PHE A 55 10.10 -3.07 8.22
C PHE A 55 10.53 -1.67 7.80
N GLU A 56 11.52 -1.12 8.49
CA GLU A 56 12.29 0.04 8.05
C GLU A 56 13.70 -0.42 7.71
N VAL A 57 14.12 -0.16 6.50
CA VAL A 57 15.43 -0.48 5.98
C VAL A 57 16.20 0.82 5.80
N ASP A 58 17.45 0.86 6.26
CA ASP A 58 18.36 1.95 6.00
C ASP A 58 18.85 1.87 4.55
N ALA A 59 18.56 2.90 3.75
CA ALA A 59 18.89 2.92 2.32
C ALA A 59 20.40 3.10 2.03
N LEU A 60 21.22 3.48 3.03
CA LEU A 60 22.67 3.60 2.87
C LEU A 60 23.40 2.30 3.25
N THR A 61 22.98 1.67 4.35
CA THR A 61 23.60 0.41 4.80
C THR A 61 22.97 -0.82 4.19
N LEU A 62 21.75 -0.69 3.64
CA LEU A 62 20.93 -1.78 3.10
C LEU A 62 20.59 -2.85 4.14
N GLU A 63 20.48 -2.44 5.40
CA GLU A 63 20.14 -3.30 6.53
C GLU A 63 18.79 -2.95 7.13
N VAL A 64 18.12 -3.94 7.72
CA VAL A 64 16.91 -3.70 8.50
C VAL A 64 17.27 -2.95 9.77
N ASN A 65 16.82 -1.69 9.88
CA ASN A 65 17.02 -0.85 11.03
C ASN A 65 16.11 -1.28 12.20
N ARG A 66 14.83 -1.49 11.91
CA ARG A 66 13.83 -1.91 12.90
C ARG A 66 12.61 -2.52 12.24
N LYS A 67 11.81 -3.24 13.04
CA LYS A 67 10.54 -3.82 12.61
C LYS A 67 9.45 -3.62 13.66
N LEU A 68 8.19 -3.60 13.22
CA LEU A 68 7.00 -3.43 14.05
C LEU A 68 5.95 -4.47 13.67
N SER A 69 5.43 -5.20 14.67
CA SER A 69 4.25 -6.05 14.47
C SER A 69 3.00 -5.17 14.35
N LEU A 70 2.21 -5.43 13.32
CA LEU A 70 0.95 -4.72 13.06
C LEU A 70 -0.26 -5.43 13.67
N ASP A 71 -0.11 -6.63 14.18
CA ASP A 71 -1.19 -7.37 14.82
C ASP A 71 -1.57 -6.77 16.18
N LYS A 72 -2.87 -6.80 16.51
CA LYS A 72 -3.39 -6.18 17.75
C LYS A 72 -2.97 -6.91 19.03
N VAL A 73 -2.72 -8.21 18.96
CA VAL A 73 -2.28 -9.04 20.08
C VAL A 73 -1.46 -10.21 19.55
N HIS A 74 -0.28 -10.40 20.10
CA HIS A 74 0.48 -11.64 19.95
C HIS A 74 -0.15 -12.72 20.84
N LYS A 75 -1.26 -13.32 20.42
CA LYS A 75 -1.66 -14.60 21.01
C LYS A 75 -0.71 -15.66 20.45
N MET A 76 0.19 -16.15 21.29
CA MET A 76 0.89 -17.40 21.01
C MET A 76 -0.16 -18.49 20.80
N SER A 77 -0.51 -18.78 19.57
CA SER A 77 -1.28 -19.97 19.25
C SER A 77 -0.33 -21.16 19.31
N HIS A 78 -0.59 -22.05 20.24
CA HIS A 78 0.04 -23.36 20.23
C HIS A 78 -0.32 -24.06 18.91
N GLN A 79 0.72 -24.48 18.17
CA GLN A 79 0.68 -25.37 17.01
C GLN A 79 -0.22 -24.94 15.84
N GLY A 80 0.36 -24.17 14.92
CA GLY A 80 -0.24 -23.86 13.62
C GLY A 80 0.49 -22.72 12.94
N MET A 81 0.56 -22.70 11.61
CA MET A 81 1.11 -21.58 10.85
C MET A 81 0.32 -20.31 11.19
N HIS A 82 0.98 -19.37 11.84
CA HIS A 82 0.36 -18.10 12.21
C HIS A 82 0.31 -17.18 10.98
N HIS A 83 -0.87 -17.02 10.40
CA HIS A 83 -1.13 -15.99 9.41
C HIS A 83 -1.57 -14.71 10.11
N SER A 84 -0.95 -13.59 9.78
CA SER A 84 -1.38 -12.31 10.31
C SER A 84 -2.86 -12.04 9.96
N PRO A 85 -3.70 -11.68 10.93
CA PRO A 85 -5.06 -11.21 10.65
C PRO A 85 -5.08 -9.86 9.94
N VAL A 86 -4.03 -9.04 10.07
CA VAL A 86 -3.92 -7.74 9.42
C VAL A 86 -3.63 -7.87 7.92
N LYS A 87 -2.77 -8.79 7.53
CA LYS A 87 -2.33 -8.98 6.12
C LYS A 87 -1.98 -7.65 5.45
N PRO A 88 -0.95 -6.94 5.91
CA PRO A 88 -0.60 -5.65 5.34
C PRO A 88 -0.14 -5.81 3.88
N THR A 89 -0.74 -5.03 2.97
CA THR A 89 -0.44 -5.10 1.53
C THR A 89 0.34 -3.91 1.01
N TRP A 90 0.19 -2.74 1.60
CA TRP A 90 0.87 -1.54 1.15
C TRP A 90 1.30 -0.66 2.30
N VAL A 91 2.37 0.10 2.10
CA VAL A 91 2.84 1.15 3.00
C VAL A 91 3.11 2.42 2.21
N MET A 92 2.74 3.58 2.77
CA MET A 92 2.98 4.88 2.17
C MET A 92 3.45 5.87 3.23
N PRO A 93 4.68 6.40 3.10
CA PRO A 93 5.16 7.49 3.94
C PRO A 93 4.39 8.78 3.68
N HIS A 94 4.09 9.51 4.74
CA HIS A 94 3.56 10.87 4.61
C HIS A 94 4.67 11.81 4.10
N PRO A 95 4.39 12.71 3.14
CA PRO A 95 5.43 13.53 2.53
C PRO A 95 6.08 14.56 3.47
N VAL A 96 5.40 14.93 4.56
CA VAL A 96 5.81 15.99 5.48
C VAL A 96 5.89 15.52 6.93
N GLU A 97 4.86 14.80 7.42
CA GLU A 97 4.79 14.36 8.82
C GLU A 97 5.60 13.06 9.05
N PRO A 98 6.14 12.84 10.25
CA PRO A 98 6.90 11.62 10.56
C PRO A 98 5.98 10.42 10.77
N LYS A 99 5.25 10.05 9.73
CA LYS A 99 4.25 8.99 9.73
C LYS A 99 4.34 8.11 8.49
N VAL A 100 3.93 6.87 8.64
CA VAL A 100 3.57 6.00 7.50
C VAL A 100 2.17 5.43 7.70
N TYR A 101 1.50 5.18 6.59
CA TYR A 101 0.18 4.56 6.56
C TYR A 101 0.29 3.18 5.93
N VAL A 102 -0.38 2.20 6.53
CA VAL A 102 -0.36 0.80 6.06
C VAL A 102 -1.78 0.33 5.75
N ALA A 103 -1.97 -0.28 4.59
CA ALA A 103 -3.22 -0.95 4.23
C ALA A 103 -3.27 -2.33 4.89
N GLY A 104 -4.13 -2.50 5.88
CA GLY A 104 -4.43 -3.78 6.54
C GLY A 104 -5.54 -4.51 5.80
N ASN A 105 -5.20 -5.21 4.71
CA ASN A 105 -6.16 -5.87 3.83
C ASN A 105 -7.05 -6.88 4.55
N GLY A 106 -6.47 -7.65 5.47
CA GLY A 106 -7.22 -8.68 6.22
C GLY A 106 -8.02 -8.12 7.38
N SER A 107 -7.69 -6.93 7.88
CA SER A 107 -8.37 -6.30 9.02
C SER A 107 -9.31 -5.17 8.63
N ASP A 108 -9.46 -4.88 7.33
CA ASP A 108 -10.35 -3.83 6.80
C ASP A 108 -10.02 -2.44 7.39
N GLU A 109 -8.74 -2.13 7.61
CA GLU A 109 -8.30 -0.87 8.23
C GLU A 109 -7.08 -0.25 7.56
N ILE A 110 -6.92 1.06 7.71
CA ILE A 110 -5.65 1.76 7.49
C ILE A 110 -5.01 1.99 8.86
N ILE A 111 -3.74 1.63 8.98
CA ILE A 111 -2.96 1.72 10.21
C ILE A 111 -1.99 2.90 10.08
N GLU A 112 -2.06 3.86 10.99
CA GLU A 112 -1.11 4.95 11.10
C GLU A 112 0.00 4.58 12.08
N VAL A 113 1.24 4.75 11.66
CA VAL A 113 2.44 4.50 12.46
C VAL A 113 3.26 5.78 12.55
N ASP A 114 3.55 6.22 13.77
CA ASP A 114 4.52 7.27 14.06
C ASP A 114 5.93 6.68 13.90
N ILE A 115 6.71 7.21 12.96
CA ILE A 115 8.05 6.68 12.66
C ILE A 115 9.13 7.16 13.63
N GLU A 116 8.91 8.20 14.41
CA GLU A 116 9.86 8.63 15.46
C GLU A 116 9.72 7.73 16.68
N LYS A 117 8.46 7.52 17.15
CA LYS A 117 8.16 6.62 18.27
C LYS A 117 8.19 5.15 17.92
N TRP A 118 8.15 4.83 16.63
CA TRP A 118 8.03 3.49 16.08
C TRP A 118 6.86 2.70 16.68
N SER A 119 5.69 3.32 16.66
CA SER A 119 4.48 2.77 17.28
C SER A 119 3.23 3.11 16.49
N ILE A 120 2.23 2.24 16.58
CA ILE A 120 0.92 2.46 15.98
C ILE A 120 0.20 3.55 16.79
N THR A 121 -0.21 4.61 16.09
CA THR A 121 -0.94 5.75 16.70
C THR A 121 -2.43 5.69 16.44
N ASN A 122 -2.84 5.11 15.31
CA ASN A 122 -4.25 5.05 14.98
C ASN A 122 -4.56 3.83 14.08
N ARG A 123 -5.84 3.42 14.09
CA ARG A 123 -6.41 2.39 13.23
C ARG A 123 -7.77 2.88 12.75
N ILE A 124 -7.89 3.07 11.45
CA ILE A 124 -9.04 3.67 10.81
C ILE A 124 -9.77 2.58 10.03
N ASN A 125 -11.00 2.27 10.43
CA ASN A 125 -11.83 1.33 9.68
C ASN A 125 -12.13 1.90 8.28
N THR A 126 -11.95 1.07 7.28
CA THR A 126 -12.25 1.35 5.87
C THR A 126 -13.49 0.57 5.42
N GLY A 127 -13.59 0.26 4.16
CA GLY A 127 -14.42 -0.84 3.63
C GLY A 127 -13.56 -2.09 3.44
N LYS A 128 -14.06 -3.05 2.69
CA LYS A 128 -13.46 -4.38 2.53
C LYS A 128 -12.15 -4.37 1.75
N GLY A 129 -11.12 -4.89 2.38
CA GLY A 129 -9.86 -5.21 1.76
C GLY A 129 -9.09 -4.01 1.21
N PRO A 130 -8.72 -3.00 2.03
CA PRO A 130 -7.83 -1.94 1.57
C PRO A 130 -6.52 -2.56 1.06
N TYR A 131 -6.09 -2.14 -0.16
CA TYR A 131 -5.02 -2.85 -0.84
C TYR A 131 -3.83 -1.96 -1.19
N ASN A 132 -4.05 -0.88 -1.93
CA ASN A 132 -3.01 0.09 -2.28
C ASN A 132 -3.37 1.46 -1.68
N ILE A 133 -2.35 2.24 -1.34
CA ILE A 133 -2.50 3.58 -0.77
C ILE A 133 -1.57 4.53 -1.51
N ASP A 134 -2.04 5.74 -1.76
CA ASP A 134 -1.19 6.88 -2.12
C ASP A 134 -1.59 8.11 -1.31
N ILE A 135 -0.65 9.04 -1.14
CA ILE A 135 -0.85 10.29 -0.40
C ILE A 135 -0.49 11.45 -1.32
N SER A 136 -1.34 12.49 -1.34
CA SER A 136 -1.08 13.69 -2.12
C SER A 136 0.23 14.37 -1.73
N SER A 137 0.92 14.99 -2.68
CA SER A 137 2.22 15.63 -2.45
C SER A 137 2.18 16.73 -1.39
N ASP A 138 1.00 17.34 -1.18
CA ASP A 138 0.75 18.34 -0.14
C ASP A 138 0.41 17.71 1.24
N GLY A 139 0.37 16.39 1.34
CA GLY A 139 0.08 15.64 2.57
C GLY A 139 -1.36 15.71 3.06
N LYS A 140 -2.31 16.26 2.30
CA LYS A 140 -3.67 16.50 2.80
C LYS A 140 -4.63 15.36 2.56
N PHE A 141 -4.41 14.57 1.50
CA PHE A 141 -5.31 13.52 1.09
C PHE A 141 -4.61 12.17 1.03
N LEU A 142 -5.28 11.17 1.57
CA LEU A 142 -4.95 9.76 1.38
C LEU A 142 -6.02 9.15 0.49
N VAL A 143 -5.59 8.42 -0.54
CA VAL A 143 -6.47 7.62 -1.40
C VAL A 143 -6.10 6.16 -1.27
N ALA A 144 -7.09 5.31 -1.05
CA ALA A 144 -6.90 3.87 -0.93
C ALA A 144 -7.88 3.09 -1.80
N THR A 145 -7.40 2.00 -2.38
CA THR A 145 -8.23 1.05 -3.12
C THR A 145 -8.82 0.02 -2.17
N LEU A 146 -10.12 -0.27 -2.32
CA LEU A 146 -10.84 -1.28 -1.53
C LEU A 146 -11.15 -2.50 -2.42
N LYS A 147 -10.20 -3.41 -2.47
CA LYS A 147 -10.21 -4.54 -3.40
C LYS A 147 -11.43 -5.45 -3.23
N GLY A 148 -11.95 -5.57 -2.01
CA GLY A 148 -13.11 -6.40 -1.69
C GLY A 148 -14.49 -5.77 -1.98
N GLU A 149 -14.55 -4.51 -2.43
CA GLU A 149 -15.83 -3.78 -2.63
C GLU A 149 -15.95 -3.05 -3.96
N ALA A 150 -14.96 -3.11 -4.84
CA ALA A 150 -14.90 -2.30 -6.06
C ALA A 150 -15.08 -0.79 -5.78
N LYS A 151 -14.40 -0.29 -4.75
CA LYS A 151 -14.48 1.12 -4.33
C LYS A 151 -13.11 1.72 -4.13
N THR A 152 -13.07 3.04 -4.24
CA THR A 152 -11.94 3.87 -3.83
C THR A 152 -12.35 4.72 -2.63
N LEU A 153 -11.50 4.74 -1.61
CA LEU A 153 -11.60 5.61 -0.47
C LEU A 153 -10.77 6.87 -0.73
N VAL A 154 -11.37 8.06 -0.54
CA VAL A 154 -10.68 9.34 -0.53
C VAL A 154 -10.85 9.96 0.85
N TRP A 155 -9.74 10.19 1.52
CA TRP A 155 -9.74 10.74 2.88
C TRP A 155 -8.91 12.01 2.97
N GLU A 156 -9.58 13.12 3.26
CA GLU A 156 -8.91 14.34 3.71
C GLU A 156 -8.47 14.13 5.16
N LEU A 157 -7.17 14.06 5.40
CA LEU A 157 -6.58 13.62 6.68
C LEU A 157 -6.97 14.49 7.88
N SER A 158 -7.37 15.74 7.63
CA SER A 158 -7.92 16.64 8.64
C SER A 158 -9.37 16.31 9.06
N LYS A 159 -10.07 15.50 8.28
CA LYS A 159 -11.48 15.13 8.54
C LYS A 159 -11.59 13.80 9.28
N LYS A 160 -12.69 13.64 10.02
CA LYS A 160 -12.95 12.43 10.81
C LYS A 160 -13.33 11.20 9.97
N ARG A 161 -13.84 11.40 8.76
CA ARG A 161 -14.37 10.31 7.92
C ARG A 161 -13.96 10.48 6.46
N PRO A 162 -13.59 9.37 5.80
CA PRO A 162 -13.37 9.35 4.36
C PRO A 162 -14.66 9.39 3.55
N SER A 163 -14.52 9.69 2.26
CA SER A 163 -15.53 9.49 1.23
C SER A 163 -15.27 8.18 0.48
N PHE A 164 -16.33 7.56 -0.06
CA PHE A 164 -16.25 6.33 -0.82
C PHE A 164 -16.82 6.54 -2.22
N ILE A 165 -16.08 6.10 -3.24
CA ILE A 165 -16.42 6.24 -4.65
C ILE A 165 -16.52 4.83 -5.26
N SER A 166 -17.63 4.51 -5.92
CA SER A 166 -17.75 3.26 -6.67
C SER A 166 -16.91 3.32 -7.94
N ASN A 167 -16.19 2.25 -8.24
CA ASN A 167 -15.38 2.09 -9.43
C ASN A 167 -16.14 1.37 -10.55
N ASN A 168 -15.67 1.51 -11.79
CA ASN A 168 -16.36 1.02 -12.97
C ASN A 168 -16.08 -0.47 -13.32
N SER A 169 -15.27 -1.15 -12.52
CA SER A 169 -15.06 -2.60 -12.64
C SER A 169 -14.89 -3.24 -11.27
N SER A 170 -14.70 -4.56 -11.23
CA SER A 170 -14.97 -5.37 -10.04
C SER A 170 -13.85 -5.37 -9.01
N VAL A 171 -12.58 -5.22 -9.41
CA VAL A 171 -11.43 -5.42 -8.51
C VAL A 171 -10.52 -4.20 -8.53
N THR A 172 -10.74 -3.30 -7.57
CA THR A 172 -9.90 -2.11 -7.41
C THR A 172 -8.50 -2.52 -6.93
N HIS A 173 -7.46 -2.12 -7.64
CA HIS A 173 -6.09 -2.60 -7.38
C HIS A 173 -5.10 -1.50 -7.03
N GLY A 174 -4.53 -0.81 -8.01
CA GLY A 174 -3.51 0.21 -7.81
C GLY A 174 -4.10 1.62 -7.76
N VAL A 175 -3.40 2.53 -7.09
CA VAL A 175 -3.70 3.96 -7.10
C VAL A 175 -2.43 4.78 -7.20
N VAL A 176 -2.49 5.89 -7.94
CA VAL A 176 -1.48 6.94 -7.95
C VAL A 176 -2.16 8.29 -8.01
N ILE A 177 -1.66 9.24 -7.23
CA ILE A 177 -2.15 10.63 -7.22
C ILE A 177 -1.29 11.47 -8.18
N SER A 178 -1.94 12.36 -8.93
CA SER A 178 -1.24 13.31 -9.79
C SER A 178 -0.32 14.23 -8.96
N PRO A 179 0.86 14.64 -9.48
CA PRO A 179 1.80 15.50 -8.75
C PRO A 179 1.21 16.83 -8.27
N ASP A 180 0.18 17.34 -8.95
CA ASP A 180 -0.56 18.55 -8.56
C ASP A 180 -1.66 18.29 -7.51
N SER A 181 -1.76 17.06 -7.00
CA SER A 181 -2.72 16.61 -5.97
C SER A 181 -4.21 16.77 -6.35
N LYS A 182 -4.53 16.89 -7.64
CA LYS A 182 -5.91 17.10 -8.09
C LYS A 182 -6.66 15.81 -8.38
N TYR A 183 -5.97 14.83 -8.96
CA TYR A 183 -6.60 13.60 -9.44
C TYR A 183 -5.93 12.36 -8.86
N ALA A 184 -6.73 11.34 -8.58
CA ALA A 184 -6.25 9.99 -8.37
C ALA A 184 -6.59 9.13 -9.59
N PHE A 185 -5.62 8.39 -10.08
CA PHE A 185 -5.76 7.39 -11.13
C PHE A 185 -5.79 6.01 -10.46
N VAL A 186 -6.85 5.29 -10.69
CA VAL A 186 -7.12 4.01 -10.03
C VAL A 186 -7.23 2.93 -11.08
N SER A 187 -6.34 1.95 -11.03
CA SER A 187 -6.47 0.76 -11.87
C SER A 187 -7.49 -0.20 -11.28
N VAL A 188 -8.42 -0.64 -12.11
CA VAL A 188 -9.50 -1.55 -11.72
C VAL A 188 -9.50 -2.73 -12.66
N GLU A 189 -9.26 -3.92 -12.13
CA GLU A 189 -9.19 -5.15 -12.91
C GLU A 189 -10.58 -5.57 -13.39
N GLY A 190 -10.66 -6.08 -14.60
CA GLY A 190 -11.81 -6.87 -15.05
C GLY A 190 -11.72 -8.30 -14.53
N VAL A 191 -12.86 -8.98 -14.42
CA VAL A 191 -12.95 -10.38 -13.98
C VAL A 191 -13.13 -11.29 -15.20
N GLY A 192 -12.44 -12.44 -15.20
CA GLY A 192 -12.51 -13.40 -16.31
C GLY A 192 -11.86 -12.87 -17.59
N GLY A 193 -12.67 -12.62 -18.61
CA GLY A 193 -12.23 -12.09 -19.91
C GLY A 193 -12.40 -10.58 -20.09
N ASP A 194 -13.00 -9.90 -19.12
CA ASP A 194 -13.36 -8.50 -19.23
C ASP A 194 -12.14 -7.58 -19.19
N PRO A 195 -12.13 -6.47 -19.95
CA PRO A 195 -11.08 -5.47 -19.86
C PRO A 195 -11.12 -4.76 -18.51
N GLY A 196 -9.95 -4.36 -18.03
CA GLY A 196 -9.82 -3.44 -16.91
C GLY A 196 -10.01 -2.00 -17.35
N VAL A 197 -10.11 -1.12 -16.37
CA VAL A 197 -10.19 0.32 -16.59
C VAL A 197 -9.19 1.08 -15.72
N VAL A 198 -8.90 2.32 -16.11
CA VAL A 198 -8.32 3.33 -15.23
C VAL A 198 -9.40 4.37 -14.95
N ASP A 199 -9.84 4.40 -13.70
CA ASP A 199 -10.78 5.40 -13.21
C ASP A 199 -10.03 6.66 -12.75
N VAL A 200 -10.53 7.83 -13.13
CA VAL A 200 -9.97 9.13 -12.75
C VAL A 200 -10.91 9.78 -11.74
N ILE A 201 -10.39 10.09 -10.57
CA ILE A 201 -11.15 10.65 -9.45
C ILE A 201 -10.65 12.05 -9.16
N ASP A 202 -11.55 13.05 -9.17
CA ASP A 202 -11.29 14.37 -8.60
C ASP A 202 -11.24 14.22 -7.08
N ILE A 203 -10.05 14.39 -6.51
CA ILE A 203 -9.79 14.14 -5.09
C ILE A 203 -10.59 15.10 -4.22
N LYS A 204 -10.55 16.40 -4.54
CA LYS A 204 -11.19 17.43 -3.71
C LYS A 204 -12.71 17.31 -3.69
N ARG A 205 -13.30 16.88 -4.80
CA ARG A 205 -14.75 16.65 -4.92
C ARG A 205 -15.17 15.24 -4.51
N SER A 206 -14.21 14.34 -4.34
CA SER A 206 -14.44 12.91 -4.13
C SER A 206 -15.40 12.31 -5.17
N LYS A 207 -15.10 12.57 -6.44
CA LYS A 207 -15.99 12.21 -7.56
C LYS A 207 -15.22 11.56 -8.71
N LEU A 208 -15.76 10.46 -9.22
CA LEU A 208 -15.32 9.85 -10.47
C LEU A 208 -15.64 10.84 -11.63
N VAL A 209 -14.64 11.21 -12.40
CA VAL A 209 -14.76 12.20 -13.49
C VAL A 209 -14.50 11.61 -14.86
N SER A 210 -13.76 10.50 -14.94
CA SER A 210 -13.49 9.81 -16.20
C SER A 210 -13.15 8.35 -15.93
N SER A 211 -13.28 7.52 -16.96
CA SER A 211 -12.85 6.13 -16.96
C SER A 211 -12.32 5.76 -18.33
N VAL A 212 -11.17 5.14 -18.39
CA VAL A 212 -10.50 4.74 -19.64
C VAL A 212 -10.39 3.22 -19.66
N SER A 213 -10.94 2.59 -20.67
CA SER A 213 -10.78 1.15 -20.89
C SER A 213 -9.36 0.83 -21.32
N ILE A 214 -8.75 -0.18 -20.72
CA ILE A 214 -7.40 -0.66 -21.02
C ILE A 214 -7.41 -2.18 -21.17
N GLY A 215 -6.23 -2.79 -21.29
CA GLY A 215 -6.11 -4.26 -21.39
C GLY A 215 -6.61 -5.00 -20.15
N LYS A 216 -6.59 -6.31 -20.21
CA LYS A 216 -6.99 -7.19 -19.10
C LYS A 216 -6.02 -7.06 -17.94
N GLN A 217 -6.52 -7.33 -16.70
CA GLN A 217 -5.73 -7.35 -15.47
C GLN A 217 -4.98 -6.03 -15.21
N ALA A 218 -5.70 -4.93 -15.20
CA ALA A 218 -5.20 -3.60 -14.84
C ALA A 218 -4.73 -3.57 -13.37
N GLY A 219 -3.51 -4.03 -13.12
CA GLY A 219 -2.93 -4.18 -11.78
C GLY A 219 -2.23 -2.93 -11.26
N GLY A 220 -0.91 -2.91 -11.31
CA GLY A 220 -0.11 -1.76 -10.83
C GLY A 220 -0.26 -0.52 -11.71
N ILE A 221 -0.14 0.65 -11.08
CA ILE A 221 -0.13 1.95 -11.75
C ILE A 221 0.90 2.87 -11.06
N ALA A 222 1.60 3.68 -11.84
CA ALA A 222 2.55 4.65 -11.34
C ALA A 222 2.56 5.90 -12.25
N CYS A 223 2.82 7.06 -11.66
CA CYS A 223 3.09 8.28 -12.41
C CYS A 223 4.59 8.38 -12.68
N TRP A 224 4.96 8.45 -13.97
CA TRP A 224 6.35 8.64 -14.35
C TRP A 224 6.75 10.11 -14.33
N LYS A 225 6.04 10.93 -15.09
CA LYS A 225 6.26 12.39 -15.19
C LYS A 225 5.06 13.06 -15.84
N ILE A 226 4.93 14.35 -15.61
CA ILE A 226 4.08 15.26 -16.39
C ILE A 226 4.99 15.99 -17.38
N THR A 227 4.61 16.02 -18.62
CA THR A 227 5.22 16.89 -19.65
C THR A 227 4.24 18.00 -19.95
N GLU A 228 4.71 19.26 -19.97
CA GLU A 228 3.96 20.42 -20.48
C GLU A 228 3.68 20.29 -21.98
#